data_698db8773c171e74c2b88b8c2c433f4b
#
_entry.id   698db8773c171e74c2b88b8c2c433f4b
#
_cell.length_a   1.000
_cell.length_b   1.000
_cell.length_c   1.000
_cell.angle_alpha   90.00
_cell.angle_beta   90.00
_cell.angle_gamma   90.00
#
_symmetry.space_group_name_H-M   'P 1'
#
loop_
_entity.id
_entity.type
_entity.pdbx_description
1 polymer ?
#
loop_
_entity_poly.entity_id
_entity_poly.type
_entity_poly.pdbx_seq_one_letter_code
_entity_poly.pdbx_strand_id
1 'polypeptide(L)'
;MTSQKFGGDWTAKKLNIFTSYLDAYLIALQNQKFKKIYIDAFAGSGKTVLPDGSAVDGSALLSLQYNFDEYYFLEIDPNRKNELEYIVQNRFSEKTNKVHIINDNCNNRLGSILKKLTVYQRGVMFLDPYALELDWSILSDASKTGILDIWYLFPVNALTRNLPK
;
A
#
# COMPACT_ATOMS: atom_id res chain seq x y z
N MET A 1 31.15 -16.52 12.78
CA MET A 1 30.65 -15.29 12.13
C MET A 1 29.17 -15.51 11.82
N THR A 2 28.31 -14.97 12.66
CA THR A 2 26.85 -15.07 12.50
C THR A 2 26.41 -14.04 11.46
N SER A 3 26.10 -14.49 10.25
CA SER A 3 25.42 -13.64 9.26
C SER A 3 24.03 -13.31 9.79
N GLN A 4 23.80 -12.06 10.21
CA GLN A 4 22.46 -11.57 10.48
C GLN A 4 21.64 -11.67 9.19
N LYS A 5 20.65 -12.55 9.17
CA LYS A 5 19.62 -12.58 8.10
C LYS A 5 18.75 -11.34 8.23
N PHE A 6 19.20 -10.24 7.67
CA PHE A 6 18.40 -9.02 7.53
C PHE A 6 17.39 -9.22 6.39
N GLY A 7 16.10 -9.23 6.69
CA GLY A 7 15.05 -9.19 5.66
C GLY A 7 13.75 -9.90 6.02
N GLY A 8 13.79 -11.13 6.53
CA GLY A 8 12.58 -11.92 6.75
C GLY A 8 11.72 -11.46 7.92
N ASP A 9 12.33 -11.34 9.08
CA ASP A 9 11.63 -10.93 10.31
C ASP A 9 11.09 -9.50 10.21
N TRP A 10 11.80 -8.62 9.46
CA TRP A 10 11.36 -7.25 9.25
C TRP A 10 10.10 -7.16 8.39
N THR A 11 10.03 -7.91 7.31
CA THR A 11 8.85 -7.89 6.42
C THR A 11 7.60 -8.39 7.13
N ALA A 12 7.70 -9.52 7.82
CA ALA A 12 6.59 -10.04 8.62
C ALA A 12 6.18 -9.07 9.73
N LYS A 13 7.15 -8.50 10.46
CA LYS A 13 6.90 -7.51 11.50
C LYS A 13 6.23 -6.25 10.97
N LYS A 14 6.70 -5.74 9.83
CA LYS A 14 6.12 -4.58 9.14
C LYS A 14 4.63 -4.82 8.81
N LEU A 15 4.33 -5.95 8.20
CA LEU A 15 2.96 -6.31 7.83
C LEU A 15 2.06 -6.51 9.06
N ASN A 16 2.57 -7.11 10.13
CA ASN A 16 1.82 -7.28 11.39
C ASN A 16 1.50 -5.93 12.06
N ILE A 17 2.46 -5.00 12.10
CA ILE A 17 2.22 -3.66 12.64
C ILE A 17 1.18 -2.94 11.80
N PHE A 18 1.28 -3.05 10.48
CA PHE A 18 0.36 -2.42 9.57
C PHE A 18 -1.07 -2.97 9.70
N THR A 19 -1.25 -4.29 9.79
CA THR A 19 -2.57 -4.89 9.99
C THR A 19 -3.18 -4.52 11.34
N SER A 20 -2.39 -4.50 12.41
CA SER A 20 -2.85 -4.03 13.73
C SER A 20 -3.31 -2.56 13.69
N TYR A 21 -2.64 -1.73 12.89
CA TYR A 21 -3.07 -0.35 12.67
C TYR A 21 -4.39 -0.30 11.90
N LEU A 22 -4.58 -1.10 10.85
CA LEU A 22 -5.84 -1.14 10.09
C LEU A 22 -7.02 -1.56 10.98
N ASP A 23 -6.81 -2.52 11.89
CA ASP A 23 -7.81 -2.91 12.90
C ASP A 23 -8.23 -1.69 13.74
N ALA A 24 -7.26 -1.00 14.34
CA ALA A 24 -7.51 0.16 15.18
C ALA A 24 -8.18 1.30 14.40
N TYR A 25 -7.72 1.56 13.19
CA TYR A 25 -8.26 2.59 12.30
C TYR A 25 -9.74 2.35 11.98
N LEU A 26 -10.09 1.13 11.58
CA LEU A 26 -11.48 0.79 11.24
C LEU A 26 -12.41 0.77 12.46
N ILE A 27 -11.90 0.35 13.63
CA ILE A 27 -12.63 0.45 14.89
C ILE A 27 -12.93 1.92 15.22
N ALA A 28 -11.95 2.82 15.09
CA ALA A 28 -12.15 4.25 15.35
C ALA A 28 -13.20 4.87 14.41
N LEU A 29 -13.32 4.37 13.18
CA LEU A 29 -14.27 4.87 12.19
C LEU A 29 -15.60 4.08 12.10
N GLN A 30 -15.79 3.04 12.93
CA GLN A 30 -16.96 2.15 12.80
C GLN A 30 -18.32 2.86 12.93
N ASN A 31 -18.40 3.90 13.76
CA ASN A 31 -19.61 4.69 14.02
C ASN A 31 -19.66 5.99 13.21
N GLN A 32 -18.73 6.20 12.28
CA GLN A 32 -18.65 7.39 11.45
C GLN A 32 -19.23 7.11 10.05
N LYS A 33 -19.92 8.11 9.49
CA LYS A 33 -20.53 8.00 8.15
C LYS A 33 -19.57 8.34 7.00
N PHE A 34 -18.27 8.10 7.19
CA PHE A 34 -17.29 8.32 6.13
C PHE A 34 -17.21 7.11 5.20
N LYS A 35 -17.07 7.38 3.90
CA LYS A 35 -16.63 6.38 2.95
C LYS A 35 -15.14 6.10 3.19
N LYS A 36 -14.80 4.85 3.45
CA LYS A 36 -13.45 4.40 3.78
C LYS A 36 -12.71 3.99 2.52
N ILE A 37 -11.53 4.52 2.30
CA ILE A 37 -10.70 4.22 1.13
C ILE A 37 -9.32 3.70 1.56
N TYR A 38 -8.78 2.83 0.74
CA TYR A 38 -7.43 2.33 0.88
C TYR A 38 -6.65 2.55 -0.42
N ILE A 39 -5.44 3.08 -0.31
CA ILE A 39 -4.56 3.33 -1.46
C ILE A 39 -3.23 2.64 -1.19
N ASP A 40 -2.78 1.78 -2.10
CA ASP A 40 -1.45 1.18 -2.12
C ASP A 40 -0.74 1.61 -3.40
N ALA A 41 0.28 2.43 -3.24
CA ALA A 41 0.99 3.03 -4.38
C ALA A 41 2.06 2.10 -4.99
N PHE A 42 2.36 0.98 -4.31
CA PHE A 42 3.38 0.00 -4.71
C PHE A 42 2.87 -1.43 -4.46
N ALA A 43 1.69 -1.74 -5.01
CA ALA A 43 0.94 -2.94 -4.66
C ALA A 43 1.62 -4.27 -5.04
N GLY A 44 2.57 -4.24 -5.98
CA GLY A 44 3.26 -5.43 -6.45
C GLY A 44 2.30 -6.45 -7.08
N SER A 45 2.66 -7.71 -7.01
CA SER A 45 1.77 -8.82 -7.38
C SER A 45 0.76 -9.20 -6.28
N GLY A 46 0.73 -8.43 -5.19
CA GLY A 46 -0.01 -8.75 -3.97
C GLY A 46 0.69 -9.78 -3.08
N LYS A 47 1.76 -10.39 -3.53
CA LYS A 47 2.56 -11.37 -2.78
C LYS A 47 3.92 -10.79 -2.42
N THR A 48 4.42 -11.19 -1.26
CA THR A 48 5.78 -10.89 -0.79
C THR A 48 6.53 -12.20 -0.53
N VAL A 49 7.72 -12.34 -1.11
CA VAL A 49 8.57 -13.51 -0.89
C VAL A 49 9.44 -13.29 0.34
N LEU A 50 9.38 -14.21 1.28
CA LEU A 50 10.21 -14.21 2.48
C LEU A 50 11.59 -14.84 2.18
N PRO A 51 12.62 -14.63 3.04
CA PRO A 51 13.97 -15.18 2.80
C PRO A 51 14.07 -16.69 2.77
N ASP A 52 13.10 -17.40 3.33
CA ASP A 52 13.01 -18.86 3.25
C ASP A 52 12.37 -19.35 1.93
N GLY A 53 12.01 -18.42 1.03
CA GLY A 53 11.37 -18.70 -0.25
C GLY A 53 9.85 -18.85 -0.17
N SER A 54 9.26 -18.81 1.01
CA SER A 54 7.80 -18.83 1.14
C SER A 54 7.18 -17.50 0.67
N ALA A 55 5.96 -17.55 0.14
CA ALA A 55 5.21 -16.38 -0.27
C ALA A 55 4.08 -16.10 0.70
N VAL A 56 3.99 -14.85 1.19
CA VAL A 56 2.91 -14.36 2.04
C VAL A 56 2.12 -13.27 1.33
N ASP A 57 0.92 -12.99 1.81
CA ASP A 57 0.14 -11.87 1.31
C ASP A 57 0.84 -10.54 1.66
N GLY A 58 1.02 -9.70 0.65
CA GLY A 58 1.54 -8.34 0.79
C GLY A 58 0.44 -7.35 1.20
N SER A 59 0.80 -6.07 1.33
CA SER A 59 -0.08 -4.98 1.80
C SER A 59 -1.43 -4.92 1.06
N ALA A 60 -1.40 -5.05 -0.27
CA ALA A 60 -2.62 -5.01 -1.09
C ALA A 60 -3.60 -6.12 -0.74
N LEU A 61 -3.14 -7.39 -0.67
CA LEU A 61 -4.02 -8.53 -0.34
C LEU A 61 -4.42 -8.53 1.13
N LEU A 62 -3.55 -8.10 2.04
CA LEU A 62 -3.90 -7.94 3.44
C LEU A 62 -4.99 -6.89 3.64
N SER A 63 -4.93 -5.75 2.92
CA SER A 63 -5.96 -4.72 3.01
C SER A 63 -7.33 -5.23 2.58
N LEU A 64 -7.40 -6.19 1.65
CA LEU A 64 -8.65 -6.80 1.20
C LEU A 64 -9.35 -7.68 2.26
N GLN A 65 -8.66 -8.04 3.33
CA GLN A 65 -9.28 -8.71 4.48
C GLN A 65 -10.12 -7.74 5.33
N TYR A 66 -9.97 -6.45 5.12
CA TYR A 66 -10.67 -5.37 5.80
C TYR A 66 -11.81 -4.80 4.95
N ASN A 67 -12.74 -4.05 5.57
CA ASN A 67 -13.89 -3.48 4.89
C ASN A 67 -13.69 -2.00 4.60
N PHE A 68 -12.97 -1.72 3.52
CA PHE A 68 -12.98 -0.42 2.86
C PHE A 68 -14.08 -0.38 1.79
N ASP A 69 -14.53 0.82 1.44
CA ASP A 69 -15.53 1.04 0.40
C ASP A 69 -14.91 1.08 -0.98
N GLU A 70 -13.64 1.50 -1.08
CA GLU A 70 -12.85 1.49 -2.30
C GLU A 70 -11.37 1.19 -2.00
N TYR A 71 -10.72 0.52 -2.96
CA TYR A 71 -9.31 0.19 -2.93
C TYR A 71 -8.66 0.65 -4.23
N TYR A 72 -7.53 1.34 -4.13
CA TYR A 72 -6.71 1.76 -5.26
C TYR A 72 -5.34 1.11 -5.15
N PHE A 73 -5.01 0.24 -6.08
CA PHE A 73 -3.72 -0.46 -6.15
C PHE A 73 -2.97 0.00 -7.39
N LEU A 74 -1.78 0.55 -7.19
CA LEU A 74 -0.93 0.98 -8.29
C LEU A 74 0.27 0.05 -8.41
N GLU A 75 0.53 -0.41 -9.62
CA GLU A 75 1.70 -1.23 -9.94
C GLU A 75 2.19 -0.89 -11.35
N ILE A 76 3.47 -0.58 -11.47
CA ILE A 76 4.08 -0.17 -12.74
C ILE A 76 4.36 -1.37 -13.66
N ASP A 77 4.70 -2.53 -13.08
CA ASP A 77 4.97 -3.74 -13.85
C ASP A 77 3.66 -4.42 -14.27
N PRO A 78 3.38 -4.54 -15.58
CA PRO A 78 2.14 -5.13 -16.07
C PRO A 78 1.98 -6.61 -15.69
N ASN A 79 3.06 -7.36 -15.52
CA ASN A 79 2.98 -8.77 -15.15
C ASN A 79 2.54 -8.92 -13.70
N ARG A 80 3.11 -8.12 -12.78
CA ARG A 80 2.70 -8.08 -11.37
C ARG A 80 1.27 -7.59 -11.23
N LYS A 81 0.90 -6.56 -11.99
CA LYS A 81 -0.47 -6.06 -12.03
C LYS A 81 -1.46 -7.15 -12.44
N ASN A 82 -1.16 -7.92 -13.50
CA ASN A 82 -2.01 -9.01 -13.98
C ASN A 82 -2.11 -10.15 -12.95
N GLU A 83 -1.01 -10.47 -12.26
CA GLU A 83 -1.01 -11.44 -11.16
C GLU A 83 -1.92 -10.98 -10.00
N LEU A 84 -1.81 -9.72 -9.61
CA LEU A 84 -2.68 -9.13 -8.57
C LEU A 84 -4.16 -9.19 -8.99
N GLU A 85 -4.49 -8.82 -10.22
CA GLU A 85 -5.84 -8.94 -10.75
C GLU A 85 -6.39 -10.36 -10.67
N TYR A 86 -5.58 -11.32 -11.13
CA TYR A 86 -5.95 -12.73 -11.07
C TYR A 86 -6.25 -13.18 -9.63
N ILE A 87 -5.41 -12.79 -8.68
CA ILE A 87 -5.62 -13.13 -7.27
C ILE A 87 -6.89 -12.48 -6.72
N VAL A 88 -7.12 -11.20 -7.01
CA VAL A 88 -8.32 -10.47 -6.58
C VAL A 88 -9.58 -11.11 -7.13
N GLN A 89 -9.60 -11.44 -8.41
CA GLN A 89 -10.77 -12.09 -9.05
C GLN A 89 -11.09 -13.46 -8.44
N ASN A 90 -10.08 -14.24 -8.05
CA ASN A 90 -10.29 -15.61 -7.56
C ASN A 90 -10.48 -15.70 -6.03
N ARG A 91 -9.85 -14.83 -5.25
CA ARG A 91 -9.89 -14.90 -3.78
C ARG A 91 -10.80 -13.87 -3.12
N PHE A 92 -11.11 -12.77 -3.83
CA PHE A 92 -11.88 -11.63 -3.32
C PHE A 92 -12.93 -11.20 -4.34
N SER A 93 -13.58 -12.17 -4.98
CA SER A 93 -14.52 -11.92 -6.07
C SER A 93 -15.67 -10.98 -5.67
N GLU A 94 -16.07 -11.00 -4.40
CA GLU A 94 -17.11 -10.14 -3.83
C GLU A 94 -16.69 -8.67 -3.71
N LYS A 95 -15.38 -8.38 -3.83
CA LYS A 95 -14.81 -7.02 -3.73
C LYS A 95 -14.35 -6.44 -5.06
N THR A 96 -14.43 -7.19 -6.14
CA THR A 96 -13.89 -6.76 -7.45
C THR A 96 -14.47 -5.43 -7.94
N ASN A 97 -15.72 -5.14 -7.62
CA ASN A 97 -16.39 -3.89 -7.97
C ASN A 97 -15.93 -2.67 -7.17
N LYS A 98 -15.14 -2.90 -6.10
CA LYS A 98 -14.57 -1.86 -5.23
C LYS A 98 -13.06 -1.69 -5.44
N VAL A 99 -12.42 -2.58 -6.21
CA VAL A 99 -10.97 -2.63 -6.39
C VAL A 99 -10.60 -2.03 -7.74
N HIS A 100 -9.76 -1.01 -7.71
CA HIS A 100 -9.20 -0.34 -8.88
C HIS A 100 -7.71 -0.68 -8.98
N ILE A 101 -7.31 -1.56 -9.88
CA ILE A 101 -5.92 -1.91 -10.13
C ILE A 101 -5.43 -1.13 -11.34
N ILE A 102 -4.42 -0.29 -11.13
CA ILE A 102 -3.94 0.69 -12.09
C ILE A 102 -2.51 0.35 -12.48
N ASN A 103 -2.28 0.07 -13.78
CA ASN A 103 -0.94 -0.15 -14.29
C ASN A 103 -0.33 1.18 -14.73
N ASP A 104 0.33 1.85 -13.81
CA ASP A 104 1.00 3.12 -14.08
C ASP A 104 2.03 3.43 -12.96
N ASN A 105 2.90 4.40 -13.23
CA ASN A 105 3.74 4.98 -12.20
C ASN A 105 2.89 5.77 -11.19
N CYS A 106 3.14 5.54 -9.89
CA CYS A 106 2.39 6.20 -8.83
C CYS A 106 2.47 7.74 -8.91
N ASN A 107 3.61 8.29 -9.29
CA ASN A 107 3.79 9.74 -9.45
C ASN A 107 2.87 10.35 -10.52
N ASN A 108 2.55 9.58 -11.57
CA ASN A 108 1.63 10.04 -12.61
C ASN A 108 0.17 9.99 -12.17
N ARG A 109 -0.19 9.01 -11.33
CA ARG A 109 -1.60 8.67 -11.06
C ARG A 109 -2.12 9.17 -9.72
N LEU A 110 -1.31 9.17 -8.68
CA LEU A 110 -1.77 9.55 -7.34
C LEU A 110 -2.38 10.95 -7.32
N GLY A 111 -1.76 11.93 -7.99
CA GLY A 111 -2.32 13.28 -8.05
C GLY A 111 -3.76 13.34 -8.58
N SER A 112 -4.10 12.50 -9.57
CA SER A 112 -5.46 12.43 -10.12
C SER A 112 -6.44 11.72 -9.18
N ILE A 113 -5.98 10.75 -8.39
CA ILE A 113 -6.77 10.07 -7.37
C ILE A 113 -7.04 11.05 -6.22
N LEU A 114 -5.99 11.70 -5.69
CA LEU A 114 -6.10 12.64 -4.58
C LEU A 114 -7.07 13.79 -4.85
N LYS A 115 -7.07 14.32 -6.08
CA LYS A 115 -8.00 15.40 -6.51
C LYS A 115 -9.48 14.99 -6.52
N LYS A 116 -9.79 13.70 -6.58
CA LYS A 116 -11.16 13.18 -6.55
C LYS A 116 -11.67 12.91 -5.15
N LEU A 117 -10.78 12.93 -4.15
CA LEU A 117 -11.15 12.68 -2.76
C LEU A 117 -11.92 13.87 -2.19
N THR A 118 -12.87 13.57 -1.34
CA THR A 118 -13.78 14.56 -0.73
C THR A 118 -13.74 14.48 0.79
N VAL A 119 -14.20 15.51 1.46
CA VAL A 119 -14.28 15.60 2.93
C VAL A 119 -15.16 14.52 3.57
N TYR A 120 -16.00 13.85 2.78
CA TYR A 120 -16.84 12.73 3.22
C TYR A 120 -16.12 11.38 3.23
N GLN A 121 -14.84 11.38 2.91
CA GLN A 121 -14.00 10.19 2.89
C GLN A 121 -12.95 10.23 3.99
N ARG A 122 -12.50 9.07 4.42
CA ARG A 122 -11.32 8.87 5.25
C ARG A 122 -10.57 7.67 4.69
N GLY A 123 -9.25 7.71 4.73
CA GLY A 123 -8.50 6.62 4.12
C GLY A 123 -7.11 6.43 4.67
N VAL A 124 -6.53 5.31 4.29
CA VAL A 124 -5.14 4.96 4.53
C VAL A 124 -4.42 4.91 3.20
N MET A 125 -3.29 5.59 3.10
CA MET A 125 -2.39 5.53 1.96
C MET A 125 -1.09 4.85 2.38
N PHE A 126 -0.82 3.69 1.79
CA PHE A 126 0.37 2.89 2.06
C PHE A 126 1.40 3.10 0.95
N LEU A 127 2.61 3.47 1.33
CA LEU A 127 3.72 3.81 0.45
C LEU A 127 4.94 3.01 0.86
N ASP A 128 5.27 1.95 0.12
CA ASP A 128 6.44 1.09 0.33
C ASP A 128 7.34 1.06 -0.92
N PRO A 129 7.98 2.18 -1.27
CA PRO A 129 8.83 2.24 -2.46
C PRO A 129 10.08 1.40 -2.28
N TYR A 130 10.54 0.75 -3.37
CA TYR A 130 11.79 -0.01 -3.37
C TYR A 130 13.02 0.89 -3.21
N ALA A 131 12.95 2.11 -3.74
CA ALA A 131 14.00 3.12 -3.68
C ALA A 131 13.39 4.52 -3.46
N LEU A 132 14.15 5.59 -3.77
CA LEU A 132 13.68 6.98 -3.71
C LEU A 132 12.83 7.34 -4.95
N GLU A 133 11.82 6.52 -5.23
CA GLU A 133 11.01 6.61 -6.47
C GLU A 133 9.81 7.55 -6.31
N LEU A 134 9.40 7.83 -5.06
CA LEU A 134 8.22 8.65 -4.80
C LEU A 134 8.59 10.13 -4.79
N ASP A 135 7.89 10.90 -5.63
CA ASP A 135 8.01 12.35 -5.64
C ASP A 135 7.48 12.97 -4.35
N TRP A 136 8.26 13.85 -3.75
CA TRP A 136 7.88 14.53 -2.51
C TRP A 136 6.59 15.35 -2.63
N SER A 137 6.29 15.84 -3.82
CA SER A 137 5.05 16.55 -4.13
C SER A 137 3.80 15.71 -3.83
N ILE A 138 3.87 14.39 -4.07
CA ILE A 138 2.74 13.47 -3.78
C ILE A 138 2.43 13.42 -2.27
N LEU A 139 3.47 13.33 -1.43
CA LEU A 139 3.28 13.39 0.03
C LEU A 139 2.69 14.73 0.47
N SER A 140 3.18 15.82 -0.10
CA SER A 140 2.65 17.17 0.15
C SER A 140 1.19 17.29 -0.26
N ASP A 141 0.83 16.78 -1.43
CA ASP A 141 -0.56 16.84 -1.91
C ASP A 141 -1.49 15.92 -1.12
N ALA A 142 -1.03 14.72 -0.75
CA ALA A 142 -1.79 13.82 0.09
C ALA A 142 -2.05 14.42 1.48
N SER A 143 -1.05 15.03 2.10
CA SER A 143 -1.20 15.68 3.41
C SER A 143 -2.19 16.84 3.40
N LYS A 144 -2.24 17.62 2.31
CA LYS A 144 -3.19 18.73 2.15
C LYS A 144 -4.66 18.29 2.06
N THR A 145 -4.92 17.02 1.72
CA THR A 145 -6.30 16.51 1.69
C THR A 145 -6.95 16.50 3.07
N GLY A 146 -6.16 16.31 4.13
CA GLY A 146 -6.64 16.22 5.52
C GLY A 146 -7.52 15.00 5.81
N ILE A 147 -7.57 14.02 4.90
CA ILE A 147 -8.46 12.85 4.99
C ILE A 147 -7.72 11.51 4.96
N LEU A 148 -6.42 11.53 4.72
CA LEU A 148 -5.59 10.33 4.60
C LEU A 148 -4.60 10.22 5.75
N ASP A 149 -4.55 9.04 6.36
CA ASP A 149 -3.44 8.61 7.17
C ASP A 149 -2.38 7.99 6.25
N ILE A 150 -1.16 8.52 6.30
CA ILE A 150 -0.09 8.15 5.38
C ILE A 150 0.91 7.23 6.08
N TRP A 151 1.05 6.02 5.56
CA TRP A 151 2.09 5.07 5.93
C TRP A 151 3.20 5.11 4.88
N TYR A 152 4.30 5.78 5.20
CA TYR A 152 5.46 5.84 4.33
C TYR A 152 6.62 5.05 4.91
N LEU A 153 6.96 3.94 4.26
CA LEU A 153 8.12 3.14 4.59
C LEU A 153 9.34 3.74 3.90
N PHE A 154 10.04 4.60 4.61
CA PHE A 154 11.17 5.33 4.05
C PHE A 154 12.34 4.39 3.72
N PRO A 155 12.82 4.34 2.46
CA PRO A 155 13.86 3.40 2.02
C PRO A 155 15.27 3.87 2.46
N VAL A 156 15.59 3.72 3.74
CA VAL A 156 16.86 4.18 4.35
C VAL A 156 18.08 3.62 3.62
N ASN A 157 18.03 2.35 3.19
CA ASN A 157 19.13 1.72 2.44
C ASN A 157 19.37 2.35 1.07
N ALA A 158 18.34 2.91 0.44
CA ALA A 158 18.50 3.63 -0.81
C ALA A 158 19.15 5.00 -0.57
N LEU A 159 18.82 5.66 0.54
CA LEU A 159 19.44 6.93 0.92
C LEU A 159 20.92 6.78 1.18
N THR A 160 21.32 5.79 2.00
CA THR A 160 22.74 5.58 2.36
C THR A 160 23.63 5.23 1.16
N ARG A 161 23.07 4.59 0.12
CA ARG A 161 23.80 4.30 -1.13
C ARG A 161 24.04 5.53 -1.99
N ASN A 162 23.22 6.55 -1.86
CA ASN A 162 23.27 7.78 -2.67
C ASN A 162 23.95 8.96 -1.95
N LEU A 163 24.34 8.80 -0.69
CA LEU A 163 25.14 9.82 0.00
C LEU A 163 26.58 9.80 -0.52
N PRO A 164 27.19 10.97 -0.80
CA PRO A 164 28.61 11.05 -1.14
C PRO A 164 29.43 10.49 0.03
N LYS A 165 30.42 9.66 -0.31
CA LYS A 165 31.41 9.13 0.67
C LYS A 165 32.37 10.22 1.07
#